data_beb3b28943c2c7ad79524f96b3290119
#
_entry.id   beb3b28943c2c7ad79524f96b3290119
#
_cell.length_a   1.000
_cell.length_b   1.000
_cell.length_c   1.000
_cell.angle_alpha   90.00
_cell.angle_beta   90.00
_cell.angle_gamma   90.00
#
_symmetry.space_group_name_H-M   'P 1'
#
loop_
_entity.id
_entity.type
_entity.pdbx_description
1 polymer ?
#
loop_
_entity_poly.entity_id
_entity_poly.type
_entity_poly.pdbx_seq_one_letter_code
_entity_poly.pdbx_strand_id
1 'polypeptide(L)'
;EVKITSTVRYQPSERDTELLTKWKSRFKRAKEFREPYQAKWLRMYRLYRAYQHKQNYAYNTRLMPPIAFEIVKTVVSRLATAKRKTRVIPRDKTDIESTALGSWGDLVNYDFDIIELAKKLPNWIESSVLYGNGIVKLAWKMVNRKRSGGAVKTIYDDPTMILCDLWDFLPAPETEDLQEGCPWLIHRITKAKEKISKEEENRGDNKIYKNLEFCEPKIVEDWKKERYEINTKKMSQIDGDIRKAETGEQKVLPVKNDQEKQLELWECWDYEEDQLIVIANGEVVIRDDENPYLDVNNGHIFVDLPDMSLLWEFWATGHVEPVESTIMEIADLRNQRMDDVILMLDPVVKIRKDTGITKNDIIFSPGAVWELRKMDDVVIERPPDISLMGVNEDRLLRDEISRTLALGEYLQGLPQSSSEPLGKVAMLLGQSNLRLSMNAQNISNALTVVANILIQLNREFIGEDKLYRIVGNNVDFKEFRSEEKKVQVDAIVEVEPVIPPDKQARLNQILLLYDKLIAQDKPDPNSPEDVKHWLIRKRALQKMMLDELDLDQYVDILLGPELTQKQEETVETPSNEGPVTPVAPLEDSLPPQPINPPPVANSNKIRALINKVPILGKLLGASQ
;
A
#
# COMPACT_ATOMS: atom_id res chain seq x y z
N GLU A 1 -46.12 -15.31 -33.10
CA GLU A 1 -46.31 -13.87 -32.84
C GLU A 1 -45.00 -13.31 -32.27
N VAL A 2 -44.23 -12.66 -33.16
CA VAL A 2 -43.04 -11.91 -32.77
C VAL A 2 -43.51 -10.63 -32.09
N LYS A 3 -43.42 -10.55 -30.77
CA LYS A 3 -43.57 -9.27 -30.07
C LYS A 3 -42.42 -8.36 -30.50
N ILE A 4 -42.71 -7.49 -31.46
CA ILE A 4 -41.89 -6.31 -31.74
C ILE A 4 -42.08 -5.38 -30.53
N THR A 5 -41.22 -5.53 -29.52
CA THR A 5 -41.04 -4.51 -28.50
C THR A 5 -40.40 -3.33 -29.19
N SER A 6 -41.19 -2.29 -29.44
CA SER A 6 -40.70 -0.98 -29.87
C SER A 6 -39.67 -0.54 -28.82
N THR A 7 -38.39 -0.64 -29.11
CA THR A 7 -37.33 -0.05 -28.30
C THR A 7 -37.54 1.47 -28.37
N VAL A 8 -38.07 2.01 -27.28
CA VAL A 8 -38.13 3.46 -27.07
C VAL A 8 -36.71 3.96 -27.11
N ARG A 9 -36.33 4.68 -28.16
CA ARG A 9 -34.99 5.25 -28.29
C ARG A 9 -34.86 6.39 -27.29
N TYR A 10 -33.71 6.44 -26.61
CA TYR A 10 -33.32 7.56 -25.77
C TYR A 10 -33.35 8.86 -26.58
N GLN A 11 -34.14 9.82 -26.14
CA GLN A 11 -34.14 11.17 -26.66
C GLN A 11 -33.53 12.08 -25.61
N PRO A 12 -32.27 12.50 -25.79
CA PRO A 12 -31.59 13.36 -24.82
C PRO A 12 -32.28 14.72 -24.76
N SER A 13 -32.39 15.28 -23.58
CA SER A 13 -32.78 16.69 -23.43
C SER A 13 -31.72 17.61 -24.03
N GLU A 14 -32.03 18.89 -24.21
CA GLU A 14 -31.08 19.89 -24.69
C GLU A 14 -29.81 19.92 -23.78
N ARG A 15 -30.00 19.94 -22.47
CA ARG A 15 -28.93 19.86 -21.47
C ARG A 15 -28.14 18.54 -21.58
N ASP A 16 -28.79 17.39 -21.72
CA ASP A 16 -28.09 16.12 -21.89
C ASP A 16 -27.23 16.11 -23.15
N THR A 17 -27.69 16.76 -24.22
CA THR A 17 -26.94 16.87 -25.48
C THR A 17 -25.68 17.73 -25.31
N GLU A 18 -25.78 18.84 -24.60
CA GLU A 18 -24.65 19.71 -24.28
C GLU A 18 -23.63 18.95 -23.42
N LEU A 19 -24.09 18.28 -22.35
CA LEU A 19 -23.24 17.48 -21.47
C LEU A 19 -22.53 16.36 -22.22
N LEU A 20 -23.25 15.61 -23.06
CA LEU A 20 -22.67 14.55 -23.87
C LEU A 20 -21.59 15.09 -24.82
N THR A 21 -21.81 16.24 -25.43
CA THR A 21 -20.85 16.84 -26.35
C THR A 21 -19.60 17.33 -25.60
N LYS A 22 -19.78 18.03 -24.46
CA LYS A 22 -18.70 18.50 -23.56
C LYS A 22 -17.83 17.32 -23.11
N TRP A 23 -18.46 16.28 -22.55
CA TRP A 23 -17.73 15.18 -21.93
C TRP A 23 -17.13 14.19 -22.94
N LYS A 24 -17.73 14.00 -24.11
CA LYS A 24 -17.08 13.24 -25.20
C LYS A 24 -15.81 13.92 -25.70
N SER A 25 -15.83 15.24 -25.83
CA SER A 25 -14.63 16.00 -26.21
C SER A 25 -13.53 15.90 -25.13
N ARG A 26 -13.89 16.12 -23.87
CA ARG A 26 -12.97 15.97 -22.71
C ARG A 26 -12.40 14.54 -22.63
N PHE A 27 -13.23 13.53 -22.77
CA PHE A 27 -12.81 12.13 -22.76
C PHE A 27 -11.80 11.81 -23.88
N LYS A 28 -12.07 12.25 -25.10
CA LYS A 28 -11.17 12.06 -26.23
C LYS A 28 -9.82 12.72 -25.96
N ARG A 29 -9.82 13.97 -25.53
CA ARG A 29 -8.63 14.75 -25.22
C ARG A 29 -7.78 14.10 -24.10
N ALA A 30 -8.41 13.66 -23.02
CA ALA A 30 -7.71 12.98 -21.92
C ALA A 30 -7.18 11.60 -22.35
N LYS A 31 -7.93 10.85 -23.19
CA LYS A 31 -7.47 9.56 -23.73
C LYS A 31 -6.23 9.73 -24.61
N GLU A 32 -6.25 10.69 -25.53
CA GLU A 32 -5.10 11.00 -26.40
C GLU A 32 -3.87 11.44 -25.60
N PHE A 33 -4.06 12.29 -24.59
CA PHE A 33 -2.96 12.73 -23.71
C PHE A 33 -2.34 11.57 -22.91
N ARG A 34 -3.16 10.62 -22.44
CA ARG A 34 -2.73 9.47 -21.64
C ARG A 34 -2.09 8.35 -22.47
N GLU A 35 -2.35 8.26 -23.76
CA GLU A 35 -1.93 7.13 -24.61
C GLU A 35 -0.41 6.85 -24.54
N PRO A 36 0.51 7.84 -24.59
CA PRO A 36 1.95 7.62 -24.43
C PRO A 36 2.31 7.00 -23.09
N TYR A 37 1.68 7.47 -22.00
CA TYR A 37 1.88 6.95 -20.65
C TYR A 37 1.38 5.51 -20.51
N GLN A 38 0.26 5.18 -21.13
CA GLN A 38 -0.26 3.81 -21.15
C GLN A 38 0.71 2.84 -21.84
N ALA A 39 1.33 3.25 -22.93
CA ALA A 39 2.36 2.47 -23.60
C ALA A 39 3.60 2.27 -22.71
N LYS A 40 4.00 3.32 -21.97
CA LYS A 40 5.08 3.25 -20.96
C LYS A 40 4.73 2.25 -19.86
N TRP A 41 3.55 2.35 -19.24
CA TRP A 41 3.11 1.44 -18.18
C TRP A 41 3.08 -0.02 -18.63
N LEU A 42 2.67 -0.27 -19.88
CA LEU A 42 2.67 -1.62 -20.43
C LEU A 42 4.09 -2.19 -20.58
N ARG A 43 5.09 -1.36 -20.98
CA ARG A 43 6.49 -1.78 -21.00
C ARG A 43 6.98 -2.12 -19.60
N MET A 44 6.72 -1.25 -18.59
CA MET A 44 7.08 -1.52 -17.20
C MET A 44 6.45 -2.82 -16.68
N TYR A 45 5.19 -3.06 -17.04
CA TYR A 45 4.51 -4.30 -16.67
C TYR A 45 5.14 -5.53 -17.33
N ARG A 46 5.57 -5.45 -18.59
CA ARG A 46 6.31 -6.53 -19.26
C ARG A 46 7.60 -6.86 -18.55
N LEU A 47 8.39 -5.85 -18.17
CA LEU A 47 9.63 -6.02 -17.39
C LEU A 47 9.34 -6.65 -16.02
N TYR A 48 8.35 -6.15 -15.32
CA TYR A 48 7.92 -6.69 -14.02
C TYR A 48 7.49 -8.16 -14.09
N ARG A 49 6.78 -8.54 -15.15
CA ARG A 49 6.38 -9.93 -15.39
C ARG A 49 7.48 -10.79 -16.00
N ALA A 50 8.67 -10.25 -16.25
CA ALA A 50 9.76 -10.89 -16.99
C ALA A 50 9.23 -11.55 -18.28
N TYR A 51 8.46 -10.80 -19.07
CA TYR A 51 7.84 -11.26 -20.29
C TYR A 51 8.54 -10.65 -21.50
N GLN A 52 9.00 -11.51 -22.42
CA GLN A 52 9.62 -11.12 -23.66
C GLN A 52 8.71 -11.42 -24.84
N HIS A 53 8.47 -10.43 -25.68
CA HIS A 53 7.63 -10.58 -26.87
C HIS A 53 8.37 -11.41 -27.94
N LYS A 54 7.62 -12.28 -28.66
CA LYS A 54 8.20 -13.18 -29.66
C LYS A 54 8.70 -12.51 -30.95
N GLN A 55 8.39 -11.23 -31.20
CA GLN A 55 8.70 -10.56 -32.46
C GLN A 55 10.12 -9.99 -32.48
N ASN A 56 10.84 -10.23 -33.61
CA ASN A 56 12.11 -9.60 -34.00
C ASN A 56 13.29 -9.76 -33.03
N TYR A 57 13.47 -10.97 -32.49
CA TYR A 57 14.64 -11.26 -31.67
C TYR A 57 15.75 -11.88 -32.50
N ALA A 58 16.97 -11.32 -32.40
CA ALA A 58 18.12 -11.80 -33.12
C ALA A 58 18.70 -13.11 -32.56
N TYR A 59 18.34 -13.45 -31.32
CA TYR A 59 18.89 -14.59 -30.58
C TYR A 59 17.93 -15.78 -30.55
N ASN A 60 18.48 -16.99 -30.45
CA ASN A 60 17.70 -18.22 -30.26
C ASN A 60 17.17 -18.33 -28.82
N THR A 61 18.01 -17.95 -27.88
CA THR A 61 17.66 -17.93 -26.44
C THR A 61 16.82 -16.70 -26.10
N ARG A 62 15.79 -16.88 -25.26
CA ARG A 62 14.85 -15.83 -24.88
C ARG A 62 14.60 -15.85 -23.38
N LEU A 63 15.60 -15.44 -22.64
CA LEU A 63 15.54 -15.34 -21.19
C LEU A 63 15.36 -13.86 -20.80
N MET A 64 14.46 -13.59 -19.89
CA MET A 64 14.26 -12.28 -19.27
C MET A 64 14.46 -12.42 -17.77
N PRO A 65 15.54 -11.87 -17.19
CA PRO A 65 15.76 -11.92 -15.75
C PRO A 65 14.71 -11.08 -15.01
N PRO A 66 14.20 -11.53 -13.84
CA PRO A 66 13.13 -10.87 -13.12
C PRO A 66 13.62 -9.69 -12.25
N ILE A 67 14.55 -8.88 -12.76
CA ILE A 67 15.17 -7.77 -12.02
C ILE A 67 14.14 -6.72 -11.61
N ALA A 68 13.25 -6.34 -12.54
CA ALA A 68 12.20 -5.37 -12.23
C ALA A 68 11.23 -5.86 -11.12
N PHE A 69 10.94 -7.16 -11.08
CA PHE A 69 10.15 -7.76 -10.00
C PHE A 69 10.87 -7.65 -8.66
N GLU A 70 12.16 -7.94 -8.63
CA GLU A 70 13.00 -7.85 -7.44
C GLU A 70 13.04 -6.41 -6.90
N ILE A 71 13.28 -5.42 -7.76
CA ILE A 71 13.29 -3.99 -7.41
C ILE A 71 11.96 -3.59 -6.77
N VAL A 72 10.84 -3.82 -7.49
CA VAL A 72 9.51 -3.41 -7.03
C VAL A 72 9.16 -4.07 -5.70
N LYS A 73 9.38 -5.39 -5.56
CA LYS A 73 9.03 -6.10 -4.31
C LYS A 73 9.92 -5.69 -3.14
N THR A 74 11.19 -5.39 -3.37
CA THR A 74 12.10 -4.89 -2.32
C THR A 74 11.64 -3.53 -1.80
N VAL A 75 11.32 -2.59 -2.69
CA VAL A 75 10.85 -1.25 -2.30
C VAL A 75 9.49 -1.33 -1.62
N VAL A 76 8.51 -2.02 -2.22
CA VAL A 76 7.15 -2.16 -1.68
C VAL A 76 7.16 -2.80 -0.29
N SER A 77 7.92 -3.89 -0.09
CA SER A 77 7.96 -4.57 1.21
C SER A 77 8.47 -3.66 2.33
N ARG A 78 9.43 -2.81 2.05
CA ARG A 78 9.99 -1.86 3.01
C ARG A 78 9.04 -0.72 3.33
N LEU A 79 8.45 -0.11 2.30
CA LEU A 79 7.53 1.01 2.47
C LEU A 79 6.20 0.57 3.09
N ALA A 80 5.69 -0.62 2.74
CA ALA A 80 4.43 -1.13 3.27
C ALA A 80 4.51 -1.54 4.75
N THR A 81 5.69 -1.95 5.23
CA THR A 81 5.92 -2.36 6.63
C THR A 81 6.32 -1.20 7.53
N ALA A 82 6.47 0.02 7.00
CA ALA A 82 6.80 1.21 7.75
C ALA A 82 5.77 1.47 8.88
N LYS A 83 6.26 1.82 10.07
CA LYS A 83 5.38 2.18 11.19
C LYS A 83 4.69 3.50 10.88
N ARG A 84 3.40 3.55 11.17
CA ARG A 84 2.54 4.72 10.97
C ARG A 84 2.08 5.22 12.31
N LYS A 85 2.18 6.53 12.51
CA LYS A 85 1.64 7.22 13.69
C LYS A 85 0.66 8.28 13.21
N THR A 86 -0.59 8.18 13.63
CA THR A 86 -1.61 9.18 13.33
C THR A 86 -1.69 10.14 14.51
N ARG A 87 -1.55 11.42 14.23
CA ARG A 87 -1.72 12.50 15.20
C ARG A 87 -2.84 13.41 14.74
N VAL A 88 -3.77 13.71 15.63
CA VAL A 88 -4.85 14.66 15.37
C VAL A 88 -4.53 15.95 16.09
N ILE A 89 -4.59 17.06 15.37
CA ILE A 89 -4.23 18.39 15.84
C ILE A 89 -5.46 19.30 15.71
N PRO A 90 -5.82 20.07 16.74
CA PRO A 90 -6.92 21.04 16.65
C PRO A 90 -6.51 22.23 15.78
N ARG A 91 -7.46 22.76 15.02
CA ARG A 91 -7.25 24.03 14.28
C ARG A 91 -7.37 25.24 15.21
N ASP A 92 -8.18 25.14 16.26
CA ASP A 92 -8.37 26.22 17.22
C ASP A 92 -7.56 25.95 18.51
N LYS A 93 -6.96 27.02 19.03
CA LYS A 93 -6.18 26.97 20.27
C LYS A 93 -7.03 26.64 21.49
N THR A 94 -8.31 26.98 21.48
CA THR A 94 -9.27 26.68 22.55
C THR A 94 -9.56 25.18 22.72
N ASP A 95 -9.32 24.39 21.67
CA ASP A 95 -9.64 22.96 21.62
C ASP A 95 -8.46 22.04 21.98
N ILE A 96 -7.30 22.60 22.36
CA ILE A 96 -6.08 21.83 22.66
C ILE A 96 -6.29 20.82 23.79
N GLU A 97 -7.10 21.16 24.80
CA GLU A 97 -7.41 20.31 25.96
C GLU A 97 -8.69 19.49 25.76
N SER A 98 -9.28 19.52 24.58
CA SER A 98 -10.53 18.81 24.31
C SER A 98 -10.32 17.29 24.27
N THR A 99 -11.16 16.56 25.02
CA THR A 99 -11.23 15.10 24.94
C THR A 99 -11.62 14.60 23.55
N ALA A 100 -12.24 15.45 22.73
CA ALA A 100 -12.61 15.16 21.34
C ALA A 100 -11.40 14.82 20.45
N LEU A 101 -10.21 15.37 20.72
CA LEU A 101 -8.99 15.05 19.95
C LEU A 101 -8.64 13.57 20.04
N GLY A 102 -8.74 12.99 21.24
CA GLY A 102 -8.54 11.55 21.43
C GLY A 102 -9.59 10.73 20.68
N SER A 103 -10.85 11.14 20.74
CA SER A 103 -11.96 10.46 20.04
C SER A 103 -11.81 10.50 18.54
N TRP A 104 -11.37 11.64 17.97
CA TRP A 104 -11.06 11.76 16.54
C TRP A 104 -9.87 10.88 16.12
N GLY A 105 -8.82 10.81 16.94
CA GLY A 105 -7.66 9.95 16.68
C GLY A 105 -8.05 8.47 16.66
N ASP A 106 -8.85 8.03 17.64
CA ASP A 106 -9.36 6.67 17.71
C ASP A 106 -10.29 6.35 16.52
N LEU A 107 -11.15 7.29 16.11
CA LEU A 107 -12.05 7.13 14.97
C LEU A 107 -11.29 6.99 13.65
N VAL A 108 -10.28 7.82 13.39
CA VAL A 108 -9.44 7.71 12.18
C VAL A 108 -8.72 6.36 12.12
N ASN A 109 -8.20 5.87 13.26
CA ASN A 109 -7.56 4.56 13.31
C ASN A 109 -8.59 3.43 13.05
N TYR A 110 -9.81 3.56 13.57
CA TYR A 110 -10.90 2.64 13.28
C TYR A 110 -11.28 2.66 11.78
N ASP A 111 -11.35 3.84 11.17
CA ASP A 111 -11.63 3.97 9.75
C ASP A 111 -10.54 3.34 8.88
N PHE A 112 -9.28 3.43 9.27
CA PHE A 112 -8.18 2.72 8.58
C PHE A 112 -8.38 1.20 8.59
N ASP A 113 -8.95 0.65 9.65
CA ASP A 113 -9.31 -0.77 9.69
C ASP A 113 -10.53 -1.07 8.79
N ILE A 114 -11.56 -0.23 8.84
CA ILE A 114 -12.80 -0.39 8.05
C ILE A 114 -12.51 -0.34 6.55
N ILE A 115 -11.68 0.61 6.09
CA ILE A 115 -11.28 0.70 4.69
C ILE A 115 -10.29 -0.39 4.27
N GLU A 116 -9.89 -1.29 5.19
CA GLU A 116 -8.87 -2.33 5.00
C GLU A 116 -7.52 -1.75 4.49
N LEU A 117 -7.07 -0.63 5.09
CA LEU A 117 -5.87 0.05 4.64
C LEU A 117 -4.64 -0.87 4.63
N ALA A 118 -4.45 -1.70 5.65
CA ALA A 118 -3.32 -2.63 5.76
C ALA A 118 -3.23 -3.60 4.56
N LYS A 119 -4.37 -3.99 3.99
CA LYS A 119 -4.46 -4.87 2.81
C LYS A 119 -4.29 -4.11 1.50
N LYS A 120 -4.78 -2.88 1.41
CA LYS A 120 -4.80 -2.08 0.18
C LYS A 120 -3.52 -1.30 -0.04
N LEU A 121 -2.86 -0.86 1.04
CA LEU A 121 -1.65 -0.04 0.99
C LEU A 121 -0.50 -0.68 0.21
N PRO A 122 -0.16 -1.97 0.38
CA PRO A 122 0.90 -2.60 -0.43
C PRO A 122 0.61 -2.53 -1.93
N ASN A 123 -0.65 -2.72 -2.34
CA ASN A 123 -1.06 -2.65 -3.75
C ASN A 123 -1.04 -1.21 -4.27
N TRP A 124 -1.38 -0.24 -3.43
CA TRP A 124 -1.32 1.18 -3.75
C TRP A 124 0.12 1.62 -3.98
N ILE A 125 1.02 1.26 -3.07
CA ILE A 125 2.47 1.51 -3.20
C ILE A 125 3.03 0.77 -4.41
N GLU A 126 2.60 -0.49 -4.68
CA GLU A 126 3.06 -1.25 -5.85
C GLU A 126 2.68 -0.57 -7.17
N SER A 127 1.47 0.01 -7.25
CA SER A 127 1.06 0.81 -8.41
C SER A 127 1.96 2.03 -8.60
N SER A 128 2.25 2.76 -7.53
CA SER A 128 3.14 3.92 -7.53
C SER A 128 4.56 3.54 -7.97
N VAL A 129 5.18 2.58 -7.33
CA VAL A 129 6.56 2.14 -7.61
C VAL A 129 6.72 1.57 -9.03
N LEU A 130 5.70 0.88 -9.55
CA LEU A 130 5.77 0.26 -10.88
C LEU A 130 5.45 1.23 -12.01
N TYR A 131 4.42 2.06 -11.86
CA TYR A 131 3.90 2.90 -12.94
C TYR A 131 4.19 4.39 -12.76
N GLY A 132 4.64 4.80 -11.58
CA GLY A 132 4.88 6.19 -11.19
C GLY A 132 3.79 6.76 -10.28
N ASN A 133 2.52 6.39 -10.48
CA ASN A 133 1.40 6.87 -9.69
C ASN A 133 0.58 5.71 -9.12
N GLY A 134 0.06 5.93 -7.93
CA GLY A 134 -0.97 5.10 -7.32
C GLY A 134 -2.17 5.97 -6.97
N ILE A 135 -3.36 5.62 -7.43
CA ILE A 135 -4.56 6.45 -7.25
C ILE A 135 -5.60 5.69 -6.45
N VAL A 136 -6.16 6.35 -5.43
CA VAL A 136 -7.27 5.84 -4.64
C VAL A 136 -8.42 6.83 -4.65
N LYS A 137 -9.65 6.31 -4.59
CA LYS A 137 -10.89 7.05 -4.42
C LYS A 137 -11.44 6.76 -3.04
N LEU A 138 -11.74 7.79 -2.28
CA LEU A 138 -12.45 7.71 -1.01
C LEU A 138 -13.92 8.05 -1.26
N ALA A 139 -14.82 7.30 -0.63
CA ALA A 139 -16.24 7.54 -0.78
C ALA A 139 -16.99 7.01 0.45
N TRP A 140 -18.14 7.58 0.73
CA TRP A 140 -19.07 7.01 1.70
C TRP A 140 -19.91 5.93 1.03
N LYS A 141 -20.01 4.76 1.66
CA LYS A 141 -20.75 3.63 1.11
C LYS A 141 -21.86 3.22 2.07
N MET A 142 -23.09 3.41 1.61
CA MET A 142 -24.29 2.90 2.29
C MET A 142 -24.83 1.70 1.52
N VAL A 143 -25.00 0.56 2.18
CA VAL A 143 -25.60 -0.65 1.59
C VAL A 143 -26.87 -1.00 2.35
N ASN A 144 -27.98 -0.82 1.69
CA ASN A 144 -29.30 -1.19 2.16
C ASN A 144 -29.72 -2.54 1.60
N ARG A 145 -30.35 -3.40 2.40
CA ARG A 145 -30.94 -4.67 1.96
C ARG A 145 -32.40 -4.74 2.35
N LYS A 146 -33.25 -4.95 1.38
CA LYS A 146 -34.67 -5.18 1.57
C LYS A 146 -34.91 -6.60 2.06
N ARG A 147 -35.53 -6.77 3.21
CA ARG A 147 -35.92 -8.07 3.75
C ARG A 147 -37.25 -8.53 3.13
N SER A 148 -37.54 -9.84 3.20
CA SER A 148 -38.77 -10.47 2.68
C SER A 148 -40.09 -9.85 3.20
N GLY A 149 -40.05 -9.06 4.29
CA GLY A 149 -41.18 -8.32 4.84
C GLY A 149 -41.24 -6.84 4.45
N GLY A 150 -40.46 -6.38 3.47
CA GLY A 150 -40.47 -4.98 3.00
C GLY A 150 -39.60 -4.01 3.82
N ALA A 151 -39.16 -4.40 5.02
CA ALA A 151 -38.28 -3.56 5.82
C ALA A 151 -36.88 -3.45 5.20
N VAL A 152 -36.39 -2.23 5.07
CA VAL A 152 -35.02 -1.93 4.61
C VAL A 152 -34.11 -1.93 5.83
N LYS A 153 -33.04 -2.74 5.78
CA LYS A 153 -31.99 -2.75 6.80
C LYS A 153 -30.68 -2.25 6.19
N THR A 154 -30.11 -1.23 6.78
CA THR A 154 -28.75 -0.79 6.48
C THR A 154 -27.75 -1.83 7.00
N ILE A 155 -26.91 -2.35 6.12
CA ILE A 155 -25.91 -3.39 6.41
C ILE A 155 -24.53 -2.78 6.56
N TYR A 156 -24.25 -1.74 5.78
CA TYR A 156 -22.98 -1.06 5.73
C TYR A 156 -23.23 0.44 5.59
N ASP A 157 -22.60 1.24 6.42
CA ASP A 157 -22.73 2.70 6.44
C ASP A 157 -21.42 3.29 6.97
N ASP A 158 -20.38 3.18 6.15
CA ASP A 158 -19.01 3.52 6.53
C ASP A 158 -18.21 4.03 5.32
N PRO A 159 -17.09 4.74 5.55
CA PRO A 159 -16.19 5.14 4.48
C PRO A 159 -15.59 3.92 3.78
N THR A 160 -15.25 4.07 2.53
CA THR A 160 -14.59 3.05 1.71
C THR A 160 -13.48 3.65 0.87
N MET A 161 -12.41 2.88 0.69
CA MET A 161 -11.29 3.22 -0.16
C MET A 161 -11.26 2.27 -1.35
N ILE A 162 -11.21 2.81 -2.56
CA ILE A 162 -11.19 2.06 -3.81
C ILE A 162 -9.86 2.36 -4.51
N LEU A 163 -9.08 1.33 -4.81
CA LEU A 163 -7.88 1.46 -5.62
C LEU A 163 -8.30 1.62 -7.09
N CYS A 164 -7.95 2.74 -7.70
CA CYS A 164 -8.25 3.05 -9.10
C CYS A 164 -7.17 2.49 -10.01
N ASP A 165 -7.57 1.82 -11.08
CA ASP A 165 -6.63 1.38 -12.11
C ASP A 165 -6.29 2.58 -13.01
N LEU A 166 -5.00 2.83 -13.26
CA LEU A 166 -4.53 3.96 -14.07
C LEU A 166 -5.08 3.93 -15.49
N TRP A 167 -5.39 2.73 -16.04
CA TRP A 167 -6.03 2.58 -17.36
C TRP A 167 -7.46 3.11 -17.40
N ASP A 168 -8.13 3.20 -16.25
CA ASP A 168 -9.50 3.69 -16.14
C ASP A 168 -9.57 5.11 -15.57
N PHE A 169 -8.42 5.78 -15.36
CA PHE A 169 -8.32 7.10 -14.75
C PHE A 169 -7.86 8.14 -15.79
N LEU A 170 -8.63 9.19 -15.97
CA LEU A 170 -8.46 10.19 -17.01
C LEU A 170 -8.61 11.60 -16.43
N PRO A 171 -7.53 12.17 -15.85
CA PRO A 171 -7.52 13.57 -15.42
C PRO A 171 -7.45 14.52 -16.63
N ALA A 172 -7.78 15.78 -16.41
CA ALA A 172 -7.56 16.81 -17.39
C ALA A 172 -6.06 16.88 -17.78
N PRO A 173 -5.73 17.12 -19.07
CA PRO A 173 -4.33 17.22 -19.48
C PRO A 173 -3.53 18.32 -18.79
N GLU A 174 -4.20 19.35 -18.28
CA GLU A 174 -3.62 20.48 -17.56
C GLU A 174 -3.36 20.21 -16.08
N THR A 175 -3.77 19.03 -15.57
CA THR A 175 -3.64 18.67 -14.17
C THR A 175 -2.17 18.48 -13.79
N GLU A 176 -1.71 19.17 -12.76
CA GLU A 176 -0.41 18.97 -12.12
C GLU A 176 -0.58 18.23 -10.79
N ASP A 177 -1.63 18.56 -10.03
CA ASP A 177 -2.01 17.97 -8.76
C ASP A 177 -3.52 17.71 -8.73
N LEU A 178 -3.93 16.57 -8.14
CA LEU A 178 -5.36 16.23 -8.03
C LEU A 178 -6.11 17.08 -7.01
N GLN A 179 -5.42 17.66 -6.03
CA GLN A 179 -6.05 18.41 -4.94
C GLN A 179 -6.24 19.89 -5.28
N GLU A 180 -5.31 20.49 -6.02
CA GLU A 180 -5.28 21.94 -6.23
C GLU A 180 -5.38 22.36 -7.71
N GLY A 181 -5.06 21.49 -8.65
CA GLY A 181 -4.92 21.88 -10.06
C GLY A 181 -5.74 21.07 -11.05
N CYS A 182 -6.73 20.28 -10.60
CA CYS A 182 -7.51 19.43 -11.48
C CYS A 182 -8.89 20.06 -11.78
N PRO A 183 -9.12 20.63 -12.99
CA PRO A 183 -10.40 21.26 -13.31
C PRO A 183 -11.51 20.22 -13.50
N TRP A 184 -11.20 19.05 -14.01
CA TRP A 184 -12.13 17.96 -14.20
C TRP A 184 -11.43 16.61 -14.31
N LEU A 185 -12.17 15.55 -14.00
CA LEU A 185 -11.68 14.19 -13.97
C LEU A 185 -12.73 13.22 -14.51
N ILE A 186 -12.32 12.20 -15.25
CA ILE A 186 -13.18 11.09 -15.65
C ILE A 186 -12.62 9.80 -15.05
N HIS A 187 -13.46 9.12 -14.26
CA HIS A 187 -13.18 7.78 -13.77
C HIS A 187 -14.10 6.77 -14.47
N ARG A 188 -13.50 5.87 -15.23
CA ARG A 188 -14.21 4.84 -15.99
C ARG A 188 -14.47 3.62 -15.11
N ILE A 189 -15.70 3.14 -15.10
CA ILE A 189 -16.11 1.96 -14.34
C ILE A 189 -16.90 1.03 -15.24
N THR A 190 -16.65 -0.27 -15.17
CA THR A 190 -17.43 -1.28 -15.86
C THR A 190 -18.25 -2.09 -14.86
N LYS A 191 -19.57 -2.13 -15.05
CA LYS A 191 -20.49 -2.88 -14.18
C LYS A 191 -21.57 -3.60 -14.98
N ALA A 192 -22.02 -4.77 -14.50
CA ALA A 192 -23.20 -5.43 -15.06
C ALA A 192 -24.46 -4.61 -14.76
N LYS A 193 -25.35 -4.49 -15.76
CA LYS A 193 -26.62 -3.73 -15.63
C LYS A 193 -27.49 -4.24 -14.50
N GLU A 194 -27.59 -5.56 -14.34
CA GLU A 194 -28.37 -6.21 -13.29
C GLU A 194 -27.90 -5.81 -11.87
N LYS A 195 -26.59 -5.62 -11.70
CA LYS A 195 -26.03 -5.19 -10.42
C LYS A 195 -26.42 -3.76 -10.10
N ILE A 196 -26.38 -2.86 -11.09
CA ILE A 196 -26.77 -1.46 -10.91
C ILE A 196 -28.27 -1.38 -10.62
N SER A 197 -29.10 -2.11 -11.38
CA SER A 197 -30.55 -2.12 -11.16
C SER A 197 -30.92 -2.63 -9.76
N LYS A 198 -30.24 -3.68 -9.26
CA LYS A 198 -30.44 -4.17 -7.89
C LYS A 198 -29.99 -3.18 -6.82
N GLU A 199 -28.88 -2.47 -7.06
CA GLU A 199 -28.42 -1.42 -6.15
C GLU A 199 -29.45 -0.29 -6.07
N GLU A 200 -30.05 0.12 -7.18
CA GLU A 200 -31.09 1.15 -7.23
C GLU A 200 -32.42 0.68 -6.63
N GLU A 201 -32.85 -0.57 -6.86
CA GLU A 201 -34.02 -1.15 -6.20
C GLU A 201 -33.90 -1.20 -4.67
N ASN A 202 -32.71 -1.49 -4.17
CA ASN A 202 -32.42 -1.51 -2.74
C ASN A 202 -32.44 -0.11 -2.09
N ARG A 203 -32.25 0.96 -2.89
CA ARG A 203 -32.34 2.35 -2.42
C ARG A 203 -33.78 2.85 -2.29
N GLY A 204 -34.75 2.15 -2.90
CA GLY A 204 -36.17 2.53 -2.83
C GLY A 204 -36.44 3.84 -3.55
N ASP A 205 -36.93 4.86 -2.82
CA ASP A 205 -37.28 6.16 -3.40
C ASP A 205 -36.07 7.07 -3.66
N ASN A 206 -34.93 6.78 -3.03
CA ASN A 206 -33.66 7.54 -3.17
C ASN A 206 -32.83 7.03 -4.34
N LYS A 207 -33.43 6.91 -5.53
CA LYS A 207 -32.71 6.52 -6.75
C LYS A 207 -31.75 7.62 -7.18
N ILE A 208 -30.54 7.21 -7.53
CA ILE A 208 -29.48 8.11 -7.99
C ILE A 208 -29.41 8.14 -9.51
N TYR A 209 -29.67 6.99 -10.17
CA TYR A 209 -29.53 6.87 -11.63
C TYR A 209 -30.88 7.01 -12.34
N LYS A 210 -30.91 7.94 -13.30
CA LYS A 210 -32.02 8.14 -14.25
C LYS A 210 -31.77 7.29 -15.52
N ASN A 211 -32.75 7.12 -16.37
CA ASN A 211 -32.59 6.59 -17.73
C ASN A 211 -31.90 5.22 -17.89
N LEU A 212 -31.81 4.43 -16.81
CA LEU A 212 -31.16 3.10 -16.85
C LEU A 212 -31.84 2.13 -17.84
N GLU A 213 -33.14 2.31 -18.10
CA GLU A 213 -33.91 1.54 -19.05
C GLU A 213 -33.35 1.64 -20.47
N PHE A 214 -32.84 2.82 -20.86
CA PHE A 214 -32.29 3.08 -22.19
C PHE A 214 -30.85 2.58 -22.36
N CYS A 215 -30.21 2.15 -21.29
CA CYS A 215 -28.84 1.67 -21.33
C CYS A 215 -28.79 0.20 -21.76
N GLU A 216 -28.26 -0.08 -22.94
CA GLU A 216 -28.03 -1.44 -23.42
C GLU A 216 -26.63 -1.92 -23.03
N PRO A 217 -26.50 -3.10 -22.39
CA PRO A 217 -25.20 -3.68 -22.12
C PRO A 217 -24.47 -4.01 -23.43
N LYS A 218 -23.23 -3.51 -23.56
CA LYS A 218 -22.36 -3.73 -24.72
C LYS A 218 -21.12 -4.54 -24.32
N ILE A 219 -20.43 -5.08 -25.31
CA ILE A 219 -19.06 -5.57 -25.09
C ILE A 219 -18.18 -4.33 -24.96
N VAL A 220 -17.68 -4.09 -23.77
CA VAL A 220 -16.85 -2.92 -23.46
C VAL A 220 -15.43 -3.16 -23.97
N GLU A 221 -14.81 -2.13 -24.57
CA GLU A 221 -13.39 -2.16 -24.92
C GLU A 221 -12.56 -2.39 -23.65
N ASP A 222 -11.85 -3.51 -23.63
CA ASP A 222 -10.97 -3.84 -22.50
C ASP A 222 -9.58 -3.21 -22.70
N TRP A 223 -9.37 -2.05 -22.11
CA TRP A 223 -8.08 -1.35 -22.14
C TRP A 223 -6.96 -2.10 -21.42
N LYS A 224 -7.34 -3.12 -20.63
CA LYS A 224 -6.44 -4.00 -19.89
C LYS A 224 -6.11 -5.28 -20.64
N LYS A 225 -6.69 -5.46 -21.85
CA LYS A 225 -6.55 -6.68 -22.66
C LYS A 225 -5.08 -7.09 -22.83
N GLU A 226 -4.21 -6.15 -23.21
CA GLU A 226 -2.80 -6.45 -23.42
C GLU A 226 -2.10 -6.91 -22.14
N ARG A 227 -2.44 -6.33 -20.98
CA ARG A 227 -1.93 -6.74 -19.67
C ARG A 227 -2.38 -8.16 -19.32
N TYR A 228 -3.63 -8.51 -19.58
CA TYR A 228 -4.16 -9.87 -19.41
C TYR A 228 -3.52 -10.86 -20.38
N GLU A 229 -3.32 -10.45 -21.63
CA GLU A 229 -2.64 -11.28 -22.62
C GLU A 229 -1.19 -11.61 -22.22
N ILE A 230 -0.46 -10.67 -21.65
CA ILE A 230 0.89 -10.92 -21.13
C ILE A 230 0.86 -12.03 -20.10
N ASN A 231 -0.07 -11.98 -19.13
CA ASN A 231 -0.20 -12.99 -18.11
C ASN A 231 -0.57 -14.36 -18.71
N THR A 232 -1.54 -14.40 -19.61
CA THR A 232 -2.01 -15.63 -20.26
C THR A 232 -0.92 -16.23 -21.14
N LYS A 233 -0.24 -15.41 -21.94
CA LYS A 233 0.86 -15.86 -22.81
C LYS A 233 2.05 -16.37 -22.00
N LYS A 234 2.38 -15.75 -20.88
CA LYS A 234 3.44 -16.25 -19.99
C LYS A 234 3.08 -17.60 -19.38
N MET A 235 1.84 -17.77 -18.92
CA MET A 235 1.36 -19.07 -18.42
C MET A 235 1.38 -20.13 -19.52
N SER A 236 0.92 -19.82 -20.73
CA SER A 236 0.91 -20.76 -21.85
C SER A 236 2.32 -21.10 -22.38
N GLN A 237 3.30 -20.20 -22.22
CA GLN A 237 4.70 -20.51 -22.54
C GLN A 237 5.26 -21.58 -21.60
N ILE A 238 5.05 -21.41 -20.29
CA ILE A 238 5.52 -22.38 -19.29
C ILE A 238 4.83 -23.74 -19.49
N ASP A 239 3.51 -23.77 -19.62
CA ASP A 239 2.76 -24.99 -19.86
C ASP A 239 3.05 -25.61 -21.23
N GLY A 240 3.26 -24.79 -22.26
CA GLY A 240 3.60 -25.23 -23.61
C GLY A 240 4.97 -25.87 -23.71
N ASP A 241 5.95 -25.31 -22.99
CA ASP A 241 7.32 -25.83 -22.99
C ASP A 241 7.40 -27.16 -22.20
N ILE A 242 6.69 -27.25 -21.06
CA ILE A 242 6.58 -28.50 -20.28
C ILE A 242 5.86 -29.59 -21.09
N ARG A 243 4.72 -29.30 -21.68
CA ARG A 243 3.92 -30.26 -22.45
C ARG A 243 4.56 -30.64 -23.79
N LYS A 244 5.27 -29.71 -24.43
CA LYS A 244 6.02 -29.99 -25.64
C LYS A 244 7.19 -30.93 -25.39
N ALA A 245 7.76 -30.87 -24.18
CA ALA A 245 8.73 -31.84 -23.73
C ALA A 245 8.10 -33.23 -23.41
N GLU A 246 6.83 -33.27 -22.97
CA GLU A 246 6.15 -34.50 -22.57
C GLU A 246 5.32 -35.14 -23.70
N THR A 247 4.62 -34.37 -24.54
CA THR A 247 3.61 -34.91 -25.48
C THR A 247 3.74 -34.43 -26.93
N GLY A 248 4.62 -33.46 -27.22
CA GLY A 248 4.78 -32.90 -28.56
C GLY A 248 3.61 -32.01 -29.07
N GLU A 249 2.54 -31.85 -28.32
CA GLU A 249 1.36 -31.06 -28.72
C GLU A 249 1.26 -29.73 -27.95
N GLN A 250 1.08 -28.66 -28.68
CA GLN A 250 0.89 -27.31 -28.14
C GLN A 250 -0.61 -27.02 -27.97
N LYS A 251 -1.13 -27.21 -26.75
CA LYS A 251 -2.50 -26.86 -26.44
C LYS A 251 -2.57 -25.38 -26.06
N VAL A 252 -3.21 -24.57 -26.92
CA VAL A 252 -3.50 -23.16 -26.61
C VAL A 252 -4.57 -23.13 -25.55
N LEU A 253 -4.27 -22.56 -24.39
CA LEU A 253 -5.29 -22.32 -23.35
C LEU A 253 -6.36 -21.38 -23.93
N PRO A 254 -7.65 -21.67 -23.75
CA PRO A 254 -8.71 -20.81 -24.24
C PRO A 254 -8.60 -19.45 -23.56
N VAL A 255 -8.36 -18.41 -24.34
CA VAL A 255 -8.57 -17.04 -23.89
C VAL A 255 -10.06 -16.94 -23.59
N LYS A 256 -10.41 -16.44 -22.40
CA LYS A 256 -11.80 -16.18 -22.02
C LYS A 256 -12.42 -15.19 -23.03
N ASN A 257 -13.02 -15.71 -24.11
CA ASN A 257 -13.64 -14.89 -25.15
C ASN A 257 -15.10 -14.54 -24.82
N ASP A 258 -15.68 -15.10 -23.77
CA ASP A 258 -17.01 -14.71 -23.29
C ASP A 258 -16.88 -13.44 -22.42
N GLN A 259 -16.73 -12.31 -23.09
CA GLN A 259 -16.94 -11.03 -22.43
C GLN A 259 -18.45 -10.86 -22.19
N GLU A 260 -18.85 -10.97 -20.93
CA GLU A 260 -20.21 -10.62 -20.52
C GLU A 260 -20.49 -9.16 -20.93
N LYS A 261 -21.66 -8.93 -21.49
CA LYS A 261 -22.12 -7.58 -21.83
C LYS A 261 -22.23 -6.77 -20.54
N GLN A 262 -21.54 -5.66 -20.48
CA GLN A 262 -21.48 -4.76 -19.31
C GLN A 262 -21.85 -3.34 -19.73
N LEU A 263 -22.13 -2.49 -18.77
CA LEU A 263 -22.24 -1.05 -18.97
C LEU A 263 -20.89 -0.42 -18.64
N GLU A 264 -20.42 0.39 -19.57
CA GLU A 264 -19.31 1.30 -19.34
C GLU A 264 -19.86 2.60 -18.74
N LEU A 265 -19.45 2.95 -17.55
CA LEU A 265 -19.86 4.17 -16.86
C LEU A 265 -18.67 5.14 -16.81
N TRP A 266 -18.90 6.36 -17.21
CA TRP A 266 -17.97 7.46 -17.02
C TRP A 266 -18.46 8.30 -15.87
N GLU A 267 -17.79 8.23 -14.72
CA GLU A 267 -17.99 9.17 -13.63
C GLU A 267 -17.18 10.43 -13.97
N CYS A 268 -17.88 11.47 -14.38
CA CYS A 268 -17.34 12.74 -14.79
C CYS A 268 -17.45 13.74 -13.63
N TRP A 269 -16.31 14.04 -13.03
CA TRP A 269 -16.20 14.99 -11.93
C TRP A 269 -15.79 16.35 -12.51
N ASP A 270 -16.68 17.34 -12.43
CA ASP A 270 -16.40 18.73 -12.84
C ASP A 270 -16.18 19.55 -11.57
N TYR A 271 -14.93 19.92 -11.30
CA TYR A 271 -14.57 20.68 -10.10
C TYR A 271 -14.71 22.20 -10.32
N GLU A 272 -14.87 22.66 -11.57
CA GLU A 272 -15.16 24.06 -11.90
C GLU A 272 -16.64 24.39 -11.73
N GLU A 273 -17.53 23.44 -12.05
CA GLU A 273 -18.99 23.57 -11.97
C GLU A 273 -19.58 22.84 -10.76
N ASP A 274 -18.73 22.22 -9.91
CA ASP A 274 -19.11 21.44 -8.72
C ASP A 274 -20.15 20.34 -9.01
N GLN A 275 -20.01 19.63 -10.14
CA GLN A 275 -20.99 18.66 -10.63
C GLN A 275 -20.40 17.25 -10.73
N LEU A 276 -21.27 16.25 -10.49
CA LEU A 276 -21.01 14.85 -10.78
C LEU A 276 -22.00 14.35 -11.84
N ILE A 277 -21.46 14.11 -13.04
CA ILE A 277 -22.22 13.60 -14.16
C ILE A 277 -21.80 12.16 -14.40
N VAL A 278 -22.76 11.24 -14.58
CA VAL A 278 -22.46 9.86 -14.95
C VAL A 278 -23.08 9.55 -16.31
N ILE A 279 -22.24 9.10 -17.23
CA ILE A 279 -22.63 8.79 -18.62
C ILE A 279 -22.43 7.29 -18.84
N ALA A 280 -23.47 6.62 -19.33
CA ALA A 280 -23.41 5.21 -19.68
C ALA A 280 -23.08 5.04 -21.18
N ASN A 281 -22.09 4.18 -21.47
CA ASN A 281 -21.61 3.84 -22.81
C ASN A 281 -21.24 5.07 -23.69
N GLY A 282 -21.00 6.23 -23.08
CA GLY A 282 -20.78 7.48 -23.79
C GLY A 282 -22.02 8.01 -24.54
N GLU A 283 -23.22 7.49 -24.29
CA GLU A 283 -24.44 7.79 -25.07
C GLU A 283 -25.59 8.29 -24.20
N VAL A 284 -25.71 7.83 -22.97
CA VAL A 284 -26.86 8.13 -22.08
C VAL A 284 -26.39 8.78 -20.81
N VAL A 285 -26.90 9.97 -20.49
CA VAL A 285 -26.70 10.60 -19.19
C VAL A 285 -27.61 9.92 -18.17
N ILE A 286 -27.02 9.25 -17.18
CA ILE A 286 -27.75 8.55 -16.13
C ILE A 286 -27.73 9.28 -14.79
N ARG A 287 -26.84 10.23 -14.62
CA ARG A 287 -26.78 11.09 -13.44
C ARG A 287 -26.31 12.48 -13.85
N ASP A 288 -26.93 13.50 -13.27
CA ASP A 288 -26.57 14.91 -13.40
C ASP A 288 -26.99 15.59 -12.10
N ASP A 289 -26.07 15.61 -11.15
CA ASP A 289 -26.27 16.13 -9.81
C ASP A 289 -25.08 17.00 -9.40
N GLU A 290 -25.28 17.80 -8.37
CA GLU A 290 -24.20 18.46 -7.64
C GLU A 290 -23.23 17.42 -7.05
N ASN A 291 -21.97 17.79 -6.92
CA ASN A 291 -20.97 16.90 -6.33
C ASN A 291 -21.34 16.58 -4.86
N PRO A 292 -21.64 15.31 -4.53
CA PRO A 292 -22.09 14.95 -3.19
C PRO A 292 -21.02 15.08 -2.10
N TYR A 293 -19.81 15.46 -2.47
CA TYR A 293 -18.65 15.60 -1.57
C TYR A 293 -18.10 17.03 -1.53
N LEU A 294 -18.91 18.06 -1.89
CA LEU A 294 -18.45 19.45 -1.87
C LEU A 294 -17.86 19.86 -0.52
N ASP A 295 -18.51 19.47 0.57
CA ASP A 295 -18.08 19.77 1.93
C ASP A 295 -16.90 18.89 2.40
N VAL A 296 -16.48 17.95 1.55
CA VAL A 296 -15.36 17.05 1.80
C VAL A 296 -14.21 17.42 0.87
N ASN A 297 -13.18 18.05 1.40
CA ASN A 297 -11.98 18.42 0.67
C ASN A 297 -12.25 19.16 -0.67
N ASN A 298 -13.20 20.09 -0.66
CA ASN A 298 -13.66 20.81 -1.84
C ASN A 298 -14.08 19.90 -3.01
N GLY A 299 -14.68 18.75 -2.70
CA GLY A 299 -15.13 17.78 -3.69
C GLY A 299 -14.06 16.82 -4.21
N HIS A 300 -12.78 17.01 -3.85
CA HIS A 300 -11.65 16.20 -4.32
C HIS A 300 -11.47 14.95 -3.46
N ILE A 301 -12.07 13.84 -3.87
CA ILE A 301 -12.05 12.56 -3.14
C ILE A 301 -11.03 11.55 -3.69
N PHE A 302 -10.30 11.90 -4.73
CA PHE A 302 -9.22 11.09 -5.28
C PHE A 302 -7.89 11.54 -4.68
N VAL A 303 -7.07 10.58 -4.26
CA VAL A 303 -5.74 10.84 -3.71
C VAL A 303 -4.72 10.11 -4.56
N ASP A 304 -3.70 10.83 -5.01
CA ASP A 304 -2.55 10.29 -5.71
C ASP A 304 -1.40 9.99 -4.76
N LEU A 305 -0.64 8.97 -5.09
CA LEU A 305 0.63 8.62 -4.47
C LEU A 305 1.69 8.59 -5.57
N PRO A 306 2.38 9.69 -5.83
CA PRO A 306 3.48 9.72 -6.77
C PRO A 306 4.73 9.06 -6.17
N ASP A 307 5.48 8.31 -7.00
CA ASP A 307 6.74 7.68 -6.60
C ASP A 307 7.91 8.68 -6.72
N MET A 308 8.27 9.03 -7.95
CA MET A 308 9.26 10.07 -8.25
C MET A 308 8.59 11.15 -9.10
N SER A 309 8.17 12.22 -8.45
CA SER A 309 7.46 13.32 -9.11
C SER A 309 8.35 14.02 -10.13
N LEU A 310 7.78 14.34 -11.28
CA LEU A 310 8.38 15.21 -12.28
C LEU A 310 7.84 16.64 -12.11
N LEU A 311 8.68 17.62 -12.32
CA LEU A 311 8.28 19.02 -12.23
C LEU A 311 7.24 19.34 -13.32
N TRP A 312 6.13 19.93 -12.92
CA TRP A 312 5.05 20.38 -13.80
C TRP A 312 4.30 19.25 -14.54
N GLU A 313 4.48 17.99 -14.12
CA GLU A 313 3.80 16.85 -14.70
C GLU A 313 3.03 16.06 -13.64
N PHE A 314 1.78 15.70 -13.94
CA PHE A 314 0.98 14.82 -13.08
C PHE A 314 1.51 13.40 -13.05
N TRP A 315 1.88 12.86 -14.23
CA TRP A 315 2.34 11.48 -14.34
C TRP A 315 3.80 11.34 -13.91
N ALA A 316 4.01 10.81 -12.73
CA ALA A 316 5.31 10.60 -12.14
C ALA A 316 6.08 9.44 -12.79
N THR A 317 7.34 9.28 -12.42
CA THR A 317 8.23 8.18 -12.83
C THR A 317 8.28 7.11 -11.75
N GLY A 318 8.16 5.83 -12.13
CA GLY A 318 8.33 4.69 -11.21
C GLY A 318 9.79 4.24 -11.13
N HIS A 319 10.09 3.38 -10.16
CA HIS A 319 11.47 2.87 -9.93
C HIS A 319 12.04 2.05 -11.09
N VAL A 320 11.21 1.44 -11.93
CA VAL A 320 11.67 0.59 -13.04
C VAL A 320 12.08 1.41 -14.27
N GLU A 321 11.45 2.56 -14.46
CA GLU A 321 11.65 3.40 -15.67
C GLU A 321 13.09 3.88 -15.85
N PRO A 322 13.78 4.44 -14.82
CA PRO A 322 15.15 4.94 -14.98
C PRO A 322 16.17 3.85 -15.34
N VAL A 323 15.84 2.59 -15.07
CA VAL A 323 16.73 1.44 -15.31
C VAL A 323 16.20 0.49 -16.40
N GLU A 324 15.18 0.90 -17.16
CA GLU A 324 14.57 0.12 -18.24
C GLU A 324 15.63 -0.35 -19.24
N SER A 325 16.47 0.56 -19.73
CA SER A 325 17.53 0.27 -20.71
C SER A 325 18.55 -0.71 -20.17
N THR A 326 19.01 -0.50 -18.94
CA THR A 326 20.02 -1.36 -18.30
C THR A 326 19.47 -2.77 -18.04
N ILE A 327 18.19 -2.91 -17.66
CA ILE A 327 17.53 -4.22 -17.52
C ILE A 327 17.45 -4.95 -18.88
N MET A 328 17.12 -4.24 -19.95
CA MET A 328 17.08 -4.81 -21.30
C MET A 328 18.46 -5.26 -21.77
N GLU A 329 19.50 -4.47 -21.52
CA GLU A 329 20.89 -4.81 -21.85
C GLU A 329 21.37 -6.07 -21.11
N ILE A 330 21.07 -6.19 -19.80
CA ILE A 330 21.36 -7.42 -19.04
C ILE A 330 20.66 -8.64 -19.66
N ALA A 331 19.41 -8.48 -20.10
CA ALA A 331 18.66 -9.57 -20.73
C ALA A 331 19.32 -9.98 -22.07
N ASP A 332 19.71 -9.02 -22.88
CA ASP A 332 20.36 -9.26 -24.18
C ASP A 332 21.73 -9.91 -24.00
N LEU A 333 22.55 -9.39 -23.10
CA LEU A 333 23.86 -9.97 -22.76
C LEU A 333 23.75 -11.42 -22.27
N ARG A 334 22.73 -11.70 -21.43
CA ARG A 334 22.46 -13.05 -20.96
C ARG A 334 22.07 -14.00 -22.10
N ASN A 335 21.23 -13.54 -23.02
CA ASN A 335 20.80 -14.32 -24.18
C ASN A 335 21.97 -14.59 -25.13
N GLN A 336 22.85 -13.60 -25.41
CA GLN A 336 24.06 -13.75 -26.19
C GLN A 336 24.98 -14.80 -25.58
N ARG A 337 25.26 -14.72 -24.28
CA ARG A 337 26.08 -15.71 -23.56
C ARG A 337 25.52 -17.11 -23.66
N MET A 338 24.20 -17.27 -23.54
CA MET A 338 23.54 -18.58 -23.64
C MET A 338 23.65 -19.14 -25.06
N ASP A 339 23.46 -18.31 -26.07
CA ASP A 339 23.62 -18.74 -27.46
C ASP A 339 25.09 -19.13 -27.77
N ASP A 340 26.07 -18.40 -27.22
CA ASP A 340 27.49 -18.72 -27.32
C ASP A 340 27.83 -20.07 -26.65
N VAL A 341 27.28 -20.30 -25.43
CA VAL A 341 27.42 -21.60 -24.76
C VAL A 341 26.80 -22.75 -25.59
N ILE A 342 25.65 -22.52 -26.23
CA ILE A 342 25.03 -23.51 -27.13
C ILE A 342 25.95 -23.82 -28.31
N LEU A 343 26.55 -22.80 -28.94
CA LEU A 343 27.50 -22.95 -30.05
C LEU A 343 28.80 -23.63 -29.60
N MET A 344 29.24 -23.46 -28.36
CA MET A 344 30.41 -24.17 -27.82
C MET A 344 30.10 -25.66 -27.57
N LEU A 345 28.89 -25.97 -27.14
CA LEU A 345 28.46 -27.36 -26.91
C LEU A 345 28.15 -28.10 -28.20
N ASP A 346 27.55 -27.41 -29.18
CA ASP A 346 27.26 -27.96 -30.53
C ASP A 346 27.93 -27.07 -31.60
N PRO A 347 29.27 -27.24 -31.76
CA PRO A 347 30.08 -26.35 -32.62
C PRO A 347 29.80 -26.58 -34.11
N VAL A 348 30.08 -25.53 -34.89
CA VAL A 348 30.01 -25.63 -36.36
C VAL A 348 31.10 -26.52 -36.88
N VAL A 349 30.71 -27.58 -37.60
CA VAL A 349 31.63 -28.50 -38.24
C VAL A 349 31.71 -28.20 -39.71
N LYS A 350 32.93 -27.92 -40.20
CA LYS A 350 33.25 -27.73 -41.62
C LYS A 350 33.76 -29.04 -42.15
N ILE A 351 33.08 -29.57 -43.18
CA ILE A 351 33.47 -30.81 -43.87
C ILE A 351 33.86 -30.43 -45.28
N ARG A 352 35.03 -30.94 -45.74
CA ARG A 352 35.44 -30.75 -47.12
C ARG A 352 34.57 -31.59 -48.07
N LYS A 353 34.04 -30.98 -49.12
CA LYS A 353 33.10 -31.63 -50.05
C LYS A 353 33.60 -32.91 -50.69
N ASP A 354 34.93 -33.04 -50.92
CA ASP A 354 35.54 -34.12 -51.67
C ASP A 354 35.84 -35.38 -50.82
N THR A 355 35.46 -35.38 -49.55
CA THR A 355 35.82 -36.46 -48.61
C THR A 355 34.81 -37.59 -48.56
N GLY A 356 33.57 -37.35 -49.01
CA GLY A 356 32.47 -38.30 -48.92
C GLY A 356 31.89 -38.46 -47.48
N ILE A 357 32.41 -37.66 -46.51
CA ILE A 357 31.93 -37.67 -45.13
C ILE A 357 30.61 -36.93 -45.08
N THR A 358 29.58 -37.54 -44.49
CA THR A 358 28.26 -36.96 -44.30
C THR A 358 28.05 -36.47 -42.86
N LYS A 359 27.03 -35.63 -42.64
CA LYS A 359 26.66 -35.15 -41.32
C LYS A 359 26.41 -36.29 -40.30
N ASN A 360 25.94 -37.44 -40.79
CA ASN A 360 25.61 -38.60 -39.93
C ASN A 360 26.83 -39.37 -39.46
N ASP A 361 27.98 -39.19 -40.12
CA ASP A 361 29.24 -39.87 -39.76
C ASP A 361 29.96 -39.14 -38.62
N ILE A 362 29.54 -37.89 -38.32
CA ILE A 362 30.13 -37.07 -37.26
C ILE A 362 29.15 -37.05 -36.06
N ILE A 363 29.43 -37.90 -35.10
CA ILE A 363 28.66 -38.04 -33.88
C ILE A 363 29.45 -37.45 -32.71
N PHE A 364 28.90 -36.46 -32.02
CA PHE A 364 29.47 -35.93 -30.79
C PHE A 364 28.91 -36.73 -29.61
N SER A 365 29.65 -37.77 -29.20
CA SER A 365 29.33 -38.55 -28.00
C SER A 365 30.61 -38.93 -27.26
N PRO A 366 30.57 -39.14 -25.95
CA PRO A 366 31.73 -39.65 -25.20
C PRO A 366 32.23 -40.98 -25.78
N GLY A 367 33.51 -41.00 -26.20
CA GLY A 367 34.10 -42.19 -26.80
C GLY A 367 33.85 -42.33 -28.31
N ALA A 368 33.26 -41.37 -29.00
CA ALA A 368 33.11 -41.38 -30.46
C ALA A 368 34.47 -41.41 -31.16
N VAL A 369 34.58 -42.28 -32.18
CA VAL A 369 35.78 -42.37 -33.04
C VAL A 369 35.40 -41.94 -34.46
N TRP A 370 36.12 -40.97 -34.99
CA TRP A 370 35.95 -40.49 -36.37
C TRP A 370 37.11 -41.00 -37.24
N GLU A 371 36.82 -41.75 -38.29
CA GLU A 371 37.79 -42.20 -39.25
C GLU A 371 37.93 -41.16 -40.38
N LEU A 372 39.05 -40.44 -40.41
CA LEU A 372 39.32 -39.40 -41.38
C LEU A 372 40.50 -39.82 -42.29
N ARG A 373 40.42 -39.52 -43.58
CA ARG A 373 41.52 -39.73 -44.52
C ARG A 373 42.67 -38.72 -44.30
N LYS A 374 42.31 -37.48 -43.98
CA LYS A 374 43.25 -36.42 -43.60
C LYS A 374 42.66 -35.70 -42.39
N MET A 375 43.49 -35.23 -41.46
CA MET A 375 43.06 -34.50 -40.27
C MET A 375 42.34 -33.18 -40.61
N ASP A 376 42.62 -32.57 -41.78
CA ASP A 376 41.99 -31.33 -42.25
C ASP A 376 40.67 -31.56 -42.98
N ASP A 377 40.18 -32.80 -43.12
CA ASP A 377 38.92 -33.11 -43.79
C ASP A 377 37.71 -32.65 -42.98
N VAL A 378 37.87 -32.58 -41.67
CA VAL A 378 36.85 -32.07 -40.72
C VAL A 378 37.51 -31.04 -39.82
N VAL A 379 36.99 -29.81 -39.84
CA VAL A 379 37.42 -28.72 -38.97
C VAL A 379 36.28 -28.30 -38.06
N ILE A 380 36.50 -28.37 -36.75
CA ILE A 380 35.56 -27.90 -35.74
C ILE A 380 35.87 -26.43 -35.47
N GLU A 381 34.96 -25.56 -35.82
CA GLU A 381 35.08 -24.13 -35.56
C GLU A 381 34.32 -23.77 -34.31
N ARG A 382 35.03 -23.36 -33.28
CA ARG A 382 34.44 -22.86 -32.04
C ARG A 382 34.54 -21.35 -32.02
N PRO A 383 33.47 -20.63 -31.63
CA PRO A 383 33.57 -19.19 -31.42
C PRO A 383 34.55 -18.89 -30.28
N PRO A 384 35.15 -17.69 -30.24
CA PRO A 384 35.98 -17.28 -29.12
C PRO A 384 35.14 -17.24 -27.84
N ASP A 385 35.72 -17.68 -26.72
CA ASP A 385 35.06 -17.64 -25.43
C ASP A 385 34.97 -16.20 -24.90
N ILE A 386 33.76 -15.60 -24.96
CA ILE A 386 33.47 -14.27 -24.45
C ILE A 386 32.74 -14.32 -23.08
N SER A 387 32.57 -15.50 -22.52
CA SER A 387 31.77 -15.70 -21.33
C SER A 387 32.26 -14.89 -20.13
N LEU A 388 33.59 -14.81 -19.94
CA LEU A 388 34.17 -14.06 -18.81
C LEU A 388 33.94 -12.55 -18.93
N MET A 389 34.06 -11.99 -20.15
CA MET A 389 33.76 -10.57 -20.38
C MET A 389 32.29 -10.28 -20.11
N GLY A 390 31.39 -11.14 -20.60
CA GLY A 390 29.98 -11.00 -20.39
C GLY A 390 29.53 -11.13 -18.90
N VAL A 391 30.25 -11.91 -18.08
CA VAL A 391 29.99 -11.98 -16.63
C VAL A 391 30.44 -10.69 -15.94
N ASN A 392 31.57 -10.11 -16.33
CA ASN A 392 32.01 -8.84 -15.76
C ASN A 392 31.08 -7.69 -16.13
N GLU A 393 30.60 -7.64 -17.37
CA GLU A 393 29.64 -6.64 -17.84
C GLU A 393 28.29 -6.76 -17.10
N ASP A 394 27.74 -7.97 -16.97
CA ASP A 394 26.52 -8.21 -16.18
C ASP A 394 26.65 -7.67 -14.74
N ARG A 395 27.83 -7.82 -14.13
CA ARG A 395 28.08 -7.29 -12.78
C ARG A 395 28.10 -5.76 -12.76
N LEU A 396 28.77 -5.12 -13.73
CA LEU A 396 28.83 -3.65 -13.83
C LEU A 396 27.42 -3.05 -14.02
N LEU A 397 26.60 -3.66 -14.88
CA LEU A 397 25.23 -3.22 -15.12
C LEU A 397 24.36 -3.36 -13.87
N ARG A 398 24.52 -4.44 -13.07
CA ARG A 398 23.81 -4.58 -11.79
C ARG A 398 24.26 -3.56 -10.75
N ASP A 399 25.55 -3.26 -10.71
CA ASP A 399 26.10 -2.21 -9.85
C ASP A 399 25.54 -0.83 -10.26
N GLU A 400 25.35 -0.57 -11.55
CA GLU A 400 24.73 0.65 -12.06
C GLU A 400 23.27 0.76 -11.62
N ILE A 401 22.48 -0.31 -11.76
CA ILE A 401 21.10 -0.34 -11.24
C ILE A 401 21.08 -0.03 -9.74
N SER A 402 21.96 -0.69 -8.98
CA SER A 402 22.03 -0.51 -7.52
C SER A 402 22.39 0.92 -7.13
N ARG A 403 23.28 1.59 -7.88
CA ARG A 403 23.64 3.00 -7.67
C ARG A 403 22.51 3.94 -8.08
N THR A 404 21.89 3.71 -9.23
CA THR A 404 20.80 4.53 -9.77
C THR A 404 19.62 4.56 -8.82
N LEU A 405 19.22 3.41 -8.27
CA LEU A 405 18.09 3.28 -7.37
C LEU A 405 18.46 3.40 -5.88
N ALA A 406 19.76 3.54 -5.56
CA ALA A 406 20.28 3.47 -4.20
C ALA A 406 19.89 2.18 -3.44
N LEU A 407 19.63 1.10 -4.16
CA LEU A 407 19.33 -0.22 -3.61
C LEU A 407 20.64 -0.97 -3.39
N GLY A 408 21.43 -0.59 -2.38
CA GLY A 408 22.67 -1.26 -2.03
C GLY A 408 22.47 -2.73 -1.63
N GLU A 409 23.53 -3.54 -1.69
CA GLU A 409 23.51 -4.98 -1.37
C GLU A 409 22.95 -5.27 0.04
N TYR A 410 23.21 -4.38 1.02
CA TYR A 410 22.63 -4.46 2.35
C TYR A 410 21.10 -4.35 2.36
N LEU A 411 20.54 -3.58 1.43
CA LEU A 411 19.10 -3.46 1.28
C LEU A 411 18.47 -4.73 0.69
N GLN A 412 19.24 -5.51 -0.04
CA GLN A 412 18.83 -6.81 -0.61
C GLN A 412 19.03 -7.97 0.38
N GLY A 413 19.59 -7.70 1.58
CA GLY A 413 19.84 -8.73 2.59
C GLY A 413 21.06 -9.61 2.30
N LEU A 414 21.92 -9.20 1.35
CA LEU A 414 23.15 -9.92 1.02
C LEU A 414 24.25 -9.56 2.03
N PRO A 415 24.88 -10.54 2.70
CA PRO A 415 25.99 -10.28 3.59
C PRO A 415 27.23 -9.93 2.76
N GLN A 416 27.71 -8.71 2.87
CA GLN A 416 29.10 -8.43 2.52
C GLN A 416 30.00 -8.97 3.63
N SER A 417 31.28 -9.24 3.32
CA SER A 417 32.25 -9.91 4.16
C SER A 417 32.07 -9.73 5.68
N SER A 418 32.19 -10.81 6.43
CA SER A 418 32.09 -10.88 7.91
C SER A 418 33.07 -9.99 8.70
N SER A 419 33.94 -9.25 8.01
CA SER A 419 35.00 -8.41 8.60
C SER A 419 34.70 -6.90 8.60
N GLU A 420 33.50 -6.45 8.15
CA GLU A 420 33.22 -5.02 8.12
C GLU A 420 32.74 -4.49 9.49
N PRO A 421 33.26 -3.32 9.94
CA PRO A 421 32.83 -2.71 11.20
C PRO A 421 31.34 -2.35 11.17
N LEU A 422 30.58 -2.71 12.22
CA LEU A 422 29.15 -2.41 12.37
C LEU A 422 28.80 -0.94 12.12
N GLY A 423 29.68 -0.01 12.52
CA GLY A 423 29.48 1.43 12.28
C GLY A 423 29.49 1.83 10.80
N LYS A 424 30.31 1.18 9.96
CA LYS A 424 30.32 1.41 8.51
C LYS A 424 29.03 0.92 7.88
N VAL A 425 28.58 -0.27 8.28
CA VAL A 425 27.30 -0.85 7.81
C VAL A 425 26.12 0.04 8.17
N ALA A 426 26.05 0.53 9.42
CA ALA A 426 25.00 1.44 9.87
C ALA A 426 25.02 2.78 9.09
N MET A 427 26.19 3.33 8.79
CA MET A 427 26.31 4.57 8.02
C MET A 427 25.89 4.38 6.56
N LEU A 428 26.25 3.26 5.93
CA LEU A 428 25.85 2.95 4.55
C LEU A 428 24.34 2.69 4.45
N LEU A 429 23.74 1.99 5.41
CA LEU A 429 22.29 1.82 5.53
C LEU A 429 21.59 3.17 5.72
N GLY A 430 22.14 4.06 6.53
CA GLY A 430 21.61 5.41 6.73
C GLY A 430 21.57 6.21 5.42
N GLN A 431 22.63 6.19 4.62
CA GLN A 431 22.68 6.89 3.34
C GLN A 431 21.75 6.29 2.28
N SER A 432 21.66 4.97 2.19
CA SER A 432 20.72 4.29 1.28
C SER A 432 19.26 4.59 1.62
N ASN A 433 18.96 4.79 2.90
CA ASN A 433 17.61 5.10 3.37
C ASN A 433 17.15 6.54 3.06
N LEU A 434 18.05 7.49 2.74
CA LEU A 434 17.67 8.87 2.43
C LEU A 434 16.72 8.96 1.21
N ARG A 435 16.97 8.19 0.15
CA ARG A 435 16.05 8.17 -1.00
C ARG A 435 14.72 7.50 -0.68
N LEU A 436 14.76 6.38 0.05
CA LEU A 436 13.53 5.74 0.52
C LEU A 436 12.74 6.61 1.51
N SER A 437 13.41 7.51 2.26
CA SER A 437 12.71 8.46 3.13
C SER A 437 11.88 9.48 2.36
N MET A 438 12.30 9.86 1.14
CA MET A 438 11.47 10.72 0.27
C MET A 438 10.19 9.99 -0.16
N ASN A 439 10.30 8.73 -0.57
CA ASN A 439 9.12 7.93 -0.89
C ASN A 439 8.23 7.70 0.34
N ALA A 440 8.81 7.49 1.52
CA ALA A 440 8.06 7.41 2.78
C ALA A 440 7.34 8.73 3.10
N GLN A 441 7.97 9.88 2.79
CA GLN A 441 7.34 11.19 2.92
C GLN A 441 6.15 11.35 1.97
N ASN A 442 6.26 10.90 0.71
CA ASN A 442 5.15 10.91 -0.23
C ASN A 442 3.97 10.05 0.29
N ILE A 443 4.27 8.88 0.86
CA ILE A 443 3.24 8.03 1.50
C ILE A 443 2.64 8.74 2.72
N SER A 444 3.45 9.39 3.55
CA SER A 444 3.00 10.18 4.70
C SER A 444 2.04 11.30 4.27
N ASN A 445 2.40 12.05 3.24
CA ASN A 445 1.57 13.13 2.68
C ASN A 445 0.26 12.57 2.12
N ALA A 446 0.30 11.51 1.31
CA ALA A 446 -0.89 10.89 0.74
C ALA A 446 -1.82 10.32 1.84
N LEU A 447 -1.26 9.65 2.87
CA LEU A 447 -2.05 9.15 4.01
C LEU A 447 -2.62 10.28 4.87
N THR A 448 -1.92 11.41 4.98
CA THR A 448 -2.43 12.61 5.65
C THR A 448 -3.65 13.16 4.93
N VAL A 449 -3.62 13.25 3.59
CA VAL A 449 -4.78 13.63 2.79
C VAL A 449 -5.93 12.64 2.98
N VAL A 450 -5.65 11.34 2.94
CA VAL A 450 -6.65 10.28 3.21
C VAL A 450 -7.30 10.46 4.58
N ALA A 451 -6.49 10.67 5.64
CA ALA A 451 -7.00 10.84 6.99
C ALA A 451 -7.90 12.10 7.12
N ASN A 452 -7.49 13.21 6.49
CA ASN A 452 -8.28 14.44 6.50
C ASN A 452 -9.60 14.29 5.72
N ILE A 453 -9.59 13.58 4.59
CA ILE A 453 -10.83 13.25 3.86
C ILE A 453 -11.73 12.35 4.72
N LEU A 454 -11.18 11.35 5.43
CA LEU A 454 -11.95 10.49 6.33
C LEU A 454 -12.60 11.28 7.48
N ILE A 455 -11.88 12.22 8.09
CA ILE A 455 -12.44 13.12 9.12
C ILE A 455 -13.63 13.90 8.56
N GLN A 456 -13.48 14.47 7.37
CA GLN A 456 -14.54 15.26 6.74
C GLN A 456 -15.73 14.40 6.31
N LEU A 457 -15.48 13.19 5.75
CA LEU A 457 -16.53 12.21 5.46
C LEU A 457 -17.32 11.82 6.71
N ASN A 458 -16.64 11.57 7.83
CA ASN A 458 -17.30 11.28 9.08
C ASN A 458 -18.11 12.46 9.60
N ARG A 459 -17.59 13.67 9.45
CA ARG A 459 -18.30 14.88 9.86
C ARG A 459 -19.60 15.06 9.09
N GLU A 460 -19.59 14.80 7.79
CA GLU A 460 -20.75 15.00 6.91
C GLU A 460 -21.73 13.84 6.99
N PHE A 461 -21.26 12.60 6.90
CA PHE A 461 -22.12 11.43 6.68
C PHE A 461 -22.47 10.63 7.94
N ILE A 462 -21.71 10.74 9.05
CA ILE A 462 -22.13 10.10 10.29
C ILE A 462 -23.40 10.80 10.80
N GLY A 463 -24.49 10.02 10.97
CA GLY A 463 -25.73 10.52 11.53
C GLY A 463 -25.63 10.93 13.01
N GLU A 464 -26.55 10.43 13.82
CA GLU A 464 -26.50 10.53 15.29
C GLU A 464 -25.38 9.63 15.83
N ASP A 465 -25.11 9.73 17.12
CA ASP A 465 -24.01 9.08 17.83
C ASP A 465 -23.61 7.68 17.29
N LYS A 466 -22.36 7.55 16.88
CA LYS A 466 -21.81 6.31 16.31
C LYS A 466 -20.96 5.58 17.34
N LEU A 467 -21.31 4.33 17.59
CA LEU A 467 -20.51 3.44 18.42
C LEU A 467 -19.40 2.83 17.57
N TYR A 468 -18.15 3.05 17.93
CA TYR A 468 -16.99 2.48 17.26
C TYR A 468 -16.09 1.71 18.23
N ARG A 469 -15.34 0.75 17.69
CA ARG A 469 -14.40 -0.05 18.45
C ARG A 469 -13.06 0.64 18.51
N ILE A 470 -12.50 0.82 19.70
CA ILE A 470 -11.13 1.29 19.86
C ILE A 470 -10.17 0.21 19.33
N VAL A 471 -9.27 0.62 18.46
CA VAL A 471 -8.25 -0.27 17.90
C VAL A 471 -7.14 -0.44 18.93
N GLY A 472 -7.07 -1.62 19.55
CA GLY A 472 -6.09 -1.95 20.59
C GLY A 472 -6.28 -3.38 21.12
N ASN A 473 -5.46 -3.77 22.11
CA ASN A 473 -5.50 -5.12 22.67
C ASN A 473 -6.74 -5.42 23.54
N ASN A 474 -7.35 -4.40 24.12
CA ASN A 474 -8.61 -4.53 24.82
C ASN A 474 -9.72 -4.08 23.87
N VAL A 475 -10.72 -4.96 23.67
CA VAL A 475 -11.91 -4.60 22.90
C VAL A 475 -12.73 -3.65 23.75
N ASP A 476 -12.53 -2.37 23.55
CA ASP A 476 -13.31 -1.31 24.17
C ASP A 476 -14.12 -0.58 23.10
N PHE A 477 -15.32 -0.09 23.47
CA PHE A 477 -16.22 0.63 22.59
C PHE A 477 -16.40 2.04 23.11
N LYS A 478 -16.20 3.00 22.23
CA LYS A 478 -16.47 4.41 22.50
C LYS A 478 -17.62 4.90 21.63
N GLU A 479 -18.39 5.81 22.15
CA GLU A 479 -19.44 6.50 21.43
C GLU A 479 -18.91 7.85 20.94
N PHE A 480 -18.96 8.06 19.63
CA PHE A 480 -18.60 9.34 19.03
C PHE A 480 -19.83 10.24 19.04
N ARG A 481 -19.80 11.28 19.87
CA ARG A 481 -20.95 12.14 20.11
C ARG A 481 -21.04 13.26 19.09
N SER A 482 -22.26 13.67 18.80
CA SER A 482 -22.55 14.78 17.89
C SER A 482 -21.87 16.11 18.30
N GLU A 483 -21.59 16.30 19.59
CA GLU A 483 -20.86 17.48 20.10
C GLU A 483 -19.39 17.48 19.68
N GLU A 484 -18.76 16.30 19.56
CA GLU A 484 -17.34 16.15 19.17
C GLU A 484 -17.09 16.52 17.71
N LYS A 485 -18.13 16.46 16.86
CA LYS A 485 -18.08 16.90 15.45
C LYS A 485 -17.82 18.39 15.28
N LYS A 486 -18.15 19.22 16.27
CA LYS A 486 -17.98 20.67 16.21
C LYS A 486 -16.53 21.09 16.27
N VAL A 487 -15.68 20.26 16.88
CA VAL A 487 -14.24 20.53 16.99
C VAL A 487 -13.59 20.35 15.62
N GLN A 488 -12.93 21.41 15.14
CA GLN A 488 -12.21 21.37 13.89
C GLN A 488 -10.80 20.79 14.12
N VAL A 489 -10.53 19.69 13.44
CA VAL A 489 -9.28 18.94 13.58
C VAL A 489 -8.66 18.64 12.22
N ASP A 490 -7.35 18.54 12.21
CA ASP A 490 -6.56 18.02 11.09
C ASP A 490 -5.79 16.78 11.57
N ALA A 491 -5.70 15.77 10.74
CA ALA A 491 -4.84 14.63 10.99
C ALA A 491 -3.50 14.81 10.28
N ILE A 492 -2.43 14.36 10.92
CA ILE A 492 -1.12 14.20 10.33
C ILE A 492 -0.71 12.74 10.52
N VAL A 493 -0.38 12.07 9.43
CA VAL A 493 0.09 10.69 9.45
C VAL A 493 1.58 10.69 9.18
N GLU A 494 2.37 10.36 10.18
CA GLU A 494 3.81 10.20 10.06
C GLU A 494 4.13 8.76 9.71
N VAL A 495 4.90 8.55 8.64
CA VAL A 495 5.39 7.24 8.21
C VAL A 495 6.88 7.18 8.47
N GLU A 496 7.28 6.42 9.48
CA GLU A 496 8.68 6.19 9.76
C GLU A 496 9.20 5.10 8.81
N PRO A 497 10.20 5.39 7.94
CA PRO A 497 10.80 4.33 7.13
C PRO A 497 11.37 3.28 8.08
N VAL A 498 11.06 2.01 7.80
CA VAL A 498 11.67 0.89 8.54
C VAL A 498 13.15 0.85 8.18
N ILE A 499 13.91 1.66 8.88
CA ILE A 499 15.27 1.28 9.19
C ILE A 499 15.07 0.10 10.14
N PRO A 500 15.72 -1.07 10.00
CA PRO A 500 15.95 -1.85 11.20
C PRO A 500 16.76 -0.92 12.08
N PRO A 501 16.16 -0.26 13.07
CA PRO A 501 16.97 0.46 14.01
C PRO A 501 17.76 -0.67 14.62
N ASP A 502 18.97 -0.42 14.85
CA ASP A 502 19.63 -1.06 15.95
C ASP A 502 18.74 -0.69 17.16
N LYS A 503 17.67 -1.51 17.38
CA LYS A 503 16.79 -1.35 18.57
C LYS A 503 17.66 -1.27 19.82
N GLN A 504 18.82 -1.94 19.79
CA GLN A 504 19.85 -1.86 20.81
C GLN A 504 20.51 -0.48 20.85
N ALA A 505 20.82 0.16 19.73
CA ALA A 505 21.42 1.50 19.76
C ALA A 505 20.43 2.54 20.26
N ARG A 506 19.17 2.50 19.86
CA ARG A 506 18.12 3.40 20.39
C ARG A 506 17.85 3.13 21.87
N LEU A 507 17.71 1.87 22.28
CA LEU A 507 17.59 1.52 23.69
C LEU A 507 18.78 1.99 24.50
N ASN A 508 19.99 1.86 23.98
CA ASN A 508 21.20 2.36 24.64
C ASN A 508 21.21 3.90 24.76
N GLN A 509 20.72 4.61 23.74
CA GLN A 509 20.55 6.07 23.80
C GLN A 509 19.51 6.48 24.85
N ILE A 510 18.36 5.80 24.89
CA ILE A 510 17.31 6.06 25.88
C ILE A 510 17.83 5.73 27.30
N LEU A 511 18.56 4.63 27.44
CA LEU A 511 19.21 4.27 28.73
C LEU A 511 20.22 5.32 29.17
N LEU A 512 21.05 5.85 28.27
CA LEU A 512 21.97 6.95 28.58
C LEU A 512 21.22 8.23 28.99
N LEU A 513 20.11 8.55 28.35
CA LEU A 513 19.24 9.66 28.74
C LEU A 513 18.59 9.41 30.11
N TYR A 514 18.13 8.19 30.34
CA TYR A 514 17.58 7.79 31.64
C TYR A 514 18.61 7.94 32.77
N ASP A 515 19.83 7.44 32.57
CA ASP A 515 20.90 7.56 33.55
C ASP A 515 21.28 9.03 33.82
N LYS A 516 21.37 9.87 32.77
CA LYS A 516 21.69 11.29 32.95
C LYS A 516 20.57 12.08 33.63
N LEU A 517 19.31 11.91 33.17
CA LEU A 517 18.19 12.74 33.61
C LEU A 517 17.52 12.23 34.90
N ILE A 518 17.62 10.94 35.18
CA ILE A 518 16.85 10.33 36.27
C ILE A 518 17.78 9.80 37.40
N ALA A 519 18.87 9.11 37.04
CA ALA A 519 19.76 8.52 38.05
C ALA A 519 20.75 9.54 38.63
N GLN A 520 21.23 10.50 37.80
CA GLN A 520 22.20 11.51 38.23
C GLN A 520 21.53 12.78 38.77
N ASP A 521 20.37 13.20 38.21
CA ASP A 521 19.66 14.42 38.59
C ASP A 521 18.48 14.06 39.51
N LYS A 522 18.77 13.73 40.76
CA LYS A 522 17.75 13.43 41.78
C LYS A 522 17.13 14.72 42.28
N PRO A 523 15.79 14.81 42.38
CA PRO A 523 15.11 16.01 42.86
C PRO A 523 15.39 16.25 44.35
N ASP A 524 15.33 17.53 44.76
CA ASP A 524 15.36 17.87 46.18
C ASP A 524 14.10 17.33 46.86
N PRO A 525 14.21 16.48 47.88
CA PRO A 525 13.06 15.91 48.59
C PRO A 525 12.13 16.97 49.21
N ASN A 526 12.64 18.20 49.41
CA ASN A 526 11.89 19.30 50.05
C ASN A 526 11.13 20.16 49.03
N SER A 527 11.33 19.94 47.73
CA SER A 527 10.61 20.65 46.65
C SER A 527 9.57 19.73 45.99
N PRO A 528 8.29 19.86 46.32
CA PRO A 528 7.26 18.99 45.72
C PRO A 528 7.10 19.17 44.21
N GLU A 529 7.38 20.36 43.68
CA GLU A 529 7.31 20.63 42.22
C GLU A 529 8.44 19.93 41.47
N ASP A 530 9.67 19.94 42.01
CA ASP A 530 10.81 19.26 41.37
C ASP A 530 10.62 17.73 41.39
N VAL A 531 10.09 17.19 42.49
CA VAL A 531 9.75 15.76 42.57
C VAL A 531 8.69 15.39 41.54
N LYS A 532 7.65 16.22 41.34
CA LYS A 532 6.59 16.01 40.36
C LYS A 532 7.14 16.03 38.92
N HIS A 533 7.93 17.04 38.57
CA HIS A 533 8.59 17.12 37.26
C HIS A 533 9.55 15.96 36.98
N TRP A 534 10.26 15.50 38.00
CA TRP A 534 11.16 14.35 37.90
C TRP A 534 10.35 13.05 37.65
N LEU A 535 9.25 12.83 38.38
CA LEU A 535 8.38 11.68 38.16
C LEU A 535 7.75 11.65 36.73
N ILE A 536 7.33 12.81 36.21
CA ILE A 536 6.80 12.93 34.85
C ILE A 536 7.89 12.57 33.84
N ARG A 537 9.12 13.12 33.97
CA ARG A 537 10.26 12.78 33.10
C ARG A 537 10.61 11.30 33.15
N LYS A 538 10.65 10.73 34.36
CA LYS A 538 10.91 9.30 34.57
C LYS A 538 9.91 8.44 33.86
N ARG A 539 8.62 8.74 34.02
CA ARG A 539 7.52 8.00 33.38
C ARG A 539 7.56 8.13 31.86
N ALA A 540 7.82 9.32 31.33
CA ALA A 540 7.94 9.54 29.88
C ALA A 540 9.07 8.70 29.26
N LEU A 541 10.25 8.67 29.89
CA LEU A 541 11.37 7.87 29.43
C LEU A 541 11.10 6.35 29.55
N GLN A 542 10.42 5.91 30.61
CA GLN A 542 10.01 4.52 30.76
C GLN A 542 8.99 4.11 29.69
N LYS A 543 8.05 5.00 29.34
CA LYS A 543 7.09 4.79 28.24
C LYS A 543 7.84 4.68 26.91
N MET A 544 8.76 5.59 26.61
CA MET A 544 9.59 5.50 25.39
C MET A 544 10.39 4.19 25.29
N MET A 545 10.89 3.66 26.42
CA MET A 545 11.58 2.35 26.43
C MET A 545 10.64 1.20 26.13
N LEU A 546 9.41 1.24 26.65
CA LEU A 546 8.40 0.20 26.41
C LEU A 546 7.90 0.25 24.95
N ASP A 547 7.73 1.45 24.41
CA ASP A 547 7.38 1.68 22.99
C ASP A 547 8.45 1.06 22.07
N GLU A 548 9.74 1.27 22.35
CA GLU A 548 10.83 0.70 21.54
C GLU A 548 10.96 -0.82 21.68
N LEU A 549 10.50 -1.38 22.81
CA LEU A 549 10.45 -2.84 23.02
C LEU A 549 9.20 -3.50 22.45
N ASP A 550 8.30 -2.76 21.80
CA ASP A 550 6.98 -3.20 21.33
C ASP A 550 6.11 -3.75 22.49
N LEU A 551 6.24 -3.16 23.69
CA LEU A 551 5.49 -3.52 24.91
C LEU A 551 4.44 -2.48 25.30
N ASP A 552 4.00 -1.64 24.37
CA ASP A 552 3.03 -0.55 24.59
C ASP A 552 1.76 -1.04 25.27
N GLN A 553 1.34 -2.25 24.93
CA GLN A 553 0.16 -2.92 25.50
C GLN A 553 0.25 -3.19 27.01
N TYR A 554 1.45 -3.11 27.59
CA TYR A 554 1.69 -3.36 29.01
C TYR A 554 2.02 -2.08 29.78
N VAL A 555 1.98 -0.91 29.16
CA VAL A 555 2.34 0.38 29.79
C VAL A 555 1.49 0.63 31.03
N ASP A 556 0.17 0.47 30.96
CA ASP A 556 -0.73 0.68 32.08
C ASP A 556 -0.54 -0.33 33.23
N ILE A 557 -0.15 -1.56 32.88
CA ILE A 557 0.14 -2.62 33.86
C ILE A 557 1.49 -2.39 34.54
N LEU A 558 2.50 -1.95 33.77
CA LEU A 558 3.87 -1.80 34.24
C LEU A 558 4.13 -0.46 34.94
N LEU A 559 3.50 0.62 34.46
CA LEU A 559 3.68 1.98 34.97
C LEU A 559 2.50 2.48 35.82
N GLY A 560 1.36 1.75 35.83
CA GLY A 560 0.12 2.16 36.46
C GLY A 560 -0.62 3.25 35.68
N PRO A 561 -1.85 3.62 36.06
CA PRO A 561 -2.65 4.62 35.37
C PRO A 561 -1.98 6.01 35.38
N GLU A 562 -2.25 6.82 34.35
CA GLU A 562 -1.72 8.19 34.27
C GLU A 562 -2.21 9.03 35.45
N LEU A 563 -1.29 9.77 36.08
CA LEU A 563 -1.62 10.75 37.11
C LEU A 563 -2.33 11.92 36.43
N THR A 564 -3.65 11.83 36.32
CA THR A 564 -4.47 12.94 35.80
C THR A 564 -4.54 14.05 36.84
N GLN A 565 -4.43 15.30 36.41
CA GLN A 565 -4.45 16.51 37.25
C GLN A 565 -5.71 16.67 38.14
N LYS A 566 -6.74 15.84 37.96
CA LYS A 566 -8.01 15.87 38.73
C LYS A 566 -7.94 15.19 40.11
N GLN A 567 -6.84 14.55 40.51
CA GLN A 567 -6.69 13.93 41.83
C GLN A 567 -5.97 14.82 42.86
N GLU A 568 -5.65 16.07 42.51
CA GLU A 568 -4.88 16.98 43.37
C GLU A 568 -5.70 17.67 44.49
N GLU A 569 -7.05 17.56 44.52
CA GLU A 569 -7.87 18.27 45.55
C GLU A 569 -8.20 17.46 46.81
N THR A 570 -7.70 16.26 46.99
CA THR A 570 -8.05 15.44 48.18
C THR A 570 -6.85 14.89 48.93
N VAL A 571 -5.73 15.59 48.95
CA VAL A 571 -4.69 15.32 49.97
C VAL A 571 -4.78 16.46 50.98
N GLU A 572 -5.75 16.38 51.89
CA GLU A 572 -5.77 17.17 53.10
C GLU A 572 -4.51 16.82 53.95
N THR A 573 -3.73 17.80 54.20
CA THR A 573 -2.66 17.77 55.21
C THR A 573 -3.27 17.45 56.58
N PRO A 574 -2.71 16.53 57.36
CA PRO A 574 -3.16 16.34 58.76
C PRO A 574 -2.67 17.50 59.58
N SER A 575 -3.55 18.45 59.91
CA SER A 575 -3.30 19.43 60.96
C SER A 575 -3.38 18.75 62.31
N ASN A 576 -2.28 18.83 63.03
CA ASN A 576 -2.11 18.49 64.42
C ASN A 576 -2.95 19.47 65.26
N GLU A 577 -3.94 18.99 66.07
CA GLU A 577 -4.20 19.49 67.44
C GLU A 577 -5.52 18.97 67.99
N GLY A 578 -5.40 18.37 69.22
CA GLY A 578 -6.33 18.47 70.31
C GLY A 578 -7.23 17.27 70.65
N PRO A 579 -7.75 17.19 71.85
CA PRO A 579 -7.38 16.10 72.77
C PRO A 579 -8.47 15.00 72.85
N VAL A 580 -8.00 13.86 73.33
CA VAL A 580 -8.72 12.61 73.62
C VAL A 580 -9.88 12.78 74.61
N THR A 581 -11.05 12.24 74.29
CA THR A 581 -12.02 11.74 75.29
C THR A 581 -12.44 10.31 74.92
N PRO A 582 -12.56 9.41 75.89
CA PRO A 582 -12.79 7.99 75.64
C PRO A 582 -14.30 7.69 75.52
N VAL A 583 -14.69 6.86 74.56
CA VAL A 583 -16.05 6.28 74.51
C VAL A 583 -15.92 4.75 74.55
N ALA A 584 -16.80 4.18 75.37
CA ALA A 584 -16.88 2.79 75.81
C ALA A 584 -17.24 1.79 74.68
N PRO A 585 -17.06 0.49 74.94
CA PRO A 585 -17.16 -0.57 73.94
C PRO A 585 -18.63 -0.96 73.68
N LEU A 586 -18.95 -1.26 72.41
CA LEU A 586 -20.16 -1.93 72.00
C LEU A 586 -19.86 -3.26 71.31
N GLU A 587 -20.63 -4.21 71.73
CA GLU A 587 -20.61 -5.65 71.56
C GLU A 587 -20.69 -6.18 70.12
N ASP A 588 -20.10 -7.35 69.95
CA ASP A 588 -20.35 -8.47 69.03
C ASP A 588 -21.40 -8.33 67.93
N SER A 589 -20.97 -8.44 66.67
CA SER A 589 -21.79 -9.09 65.64
C SER A 589 -20.94 -9.68 64.50
N LEU A 590 -20.95 -11.01 64.42
CA LEU A 590 -20.73 -11.93 63.28
C LEU A 590 -19.53 -11.72 62.33
N PRO A 591 -18.82 -12.79 62.00
CA PRO A 591 -17.63 -12.74 61.12
C PRO A 591 -18.03 -12.53 59.65
N PRO A 592 -17.27 -11.72 58.89
CA PRO A 592 -17.53 -11.56 57.47
C PRO A 592 -17.12 -12.82 56.69
N GLN A 593 -17.97 -13.20 55.77
CA GLN A 593 -17.70 -14.25 54.79
C GLN A 593 -16.51 -13.89 53.90
N PRO A 594 -15.73 -14.85 53.44
CA PRO A 594 -14.56 -14.59 52.59
C PRO A 594 -15.02 -14.12 51.22
N ILE A 595 -14.64 -12.90 50.86
CA ILE A 595 -14.72 -12.39 49.49
C ILE A 595 -13.62 -13.10 48.68
N ASN A 596 -14.03 -13.87 47.70
CA ASN A 596 -13.11 -14.44 46.72
C ASN A 596 -12.35 -13.32 46.01
N PRO A 597 -11.01 -13.38 45.99
CA PRO A 597 -10.24 -12.41 45.23
C PRO A 597 -10.49 -12.62 43.72
N PRO A 598 -10.48 -11.52 42.92
CA PRO A 598 -10.56 -11.63 41.47
C PRO A 598 -9.41 -12.47 40.93
N PRO A 599 -9.56 -13.15 39.78
CA PRO A 599 -8.53 -14.08 39.27
C PRO A 599 -7.23 -13.33 39.02
N VAL A 600 -6.20 -13.74 39.73
CA VAL A 600 -4.84 -13.22 39.60
C VAL A 600 -4.35 -13.54 38.20
N ALA A 601 -4.18 -12.49 37.37
CA ALA A 601 -3.52 -12.61 36.09
C ALA A 601 -2.13 -13.26 36.28
N ASN A 602 -1.90 -14.31 35.54
CA ASN A 602 -0.80 -15.26 35.55
C ASN A 602 0.59 -14.63 35.90
N SER A 603 0.91 -14.57 37.19
CA SER A 603 2.21 -14.06 37.69
C SER A 603 3.43 -14.81 37.11
N ASN A 604 3.20 -16.02 36.63
CA ASN A 604 4.25 -16.84 36.02
C ASN A 604 4.66 -16.35 34.62
N LYS A 605 3.76 -15.71 33.85
CA LYS A 605 4.13 -15.09 32.55
C LYS A 605 4.95 -13.82 32.75
N ILE A 606 4.65 -13.04 33.77
CA ILE A 606 5.37 -11.79 34.09
C ILE A 606 6.78 -12.12 34.62
N ARG A 607 6.92 -13.14 35.50
CA ARG A 607 8.25 -13.62 35.96
C ARG A 607 9.09 -14.21 34.82
N ALA A 608 8.49 -14.89 33.86
CA ALA A 608 9.18 -15.42 32.68
C ALA A 608 9.67 -14.32 31.73
N LEU A 609 8.96 -13.19 31.65
CA LEU A 609 9.35 -12.01 30.87
C LEU A 609 10.49 -11.24 31.55
N ILE A 610 10.46 -11.07 32.87
CA ILE A 610 11.51 -10.39 33.64
C ILE A 610 12.84 -11.17 33.54
N ASN A 611 12.79 -12.49 33.54
CA ASN A 611 13.97 -13.34 33.41
C ASN A 611 14.58 -13.40 32.00
N LYS A 612 13.80 -13.07 30.96
CA LYS A 612 14.30 -13.06 29.57
C LYS A 612 14.99 -11.75 29.17
N VAL A 613 14.75 -10.66 29.88
CA VAL A 613 15.34 -9.35 29.56
C VAL A 613 15.92 -8.73 30.85
N PRO A 614 17.25 -8.87 31.09
CA PRO A 614 17.90 -8.36 32.32
C PRO A 614 17.71 -6.86 32.52
N ILE A 615 17.36 -6.10 31.51
CA ILE A 615 17.08 -4.67 31.52
C ILE A 615 15.78 -4.33 32.25
N LEU A 616 14.77 -5.21 32.15
CA LEU A 616 13.42 -4.98 32.73
C LEU A 616 13.46 -4.97 34.27
N GLY A 617 14.35 -5.77 34.90
CA GLY A 617 14.52 -5.81 36.33
C GLY A 617 15.09 -4.50 36.92
N LYS A 618 15.96 -3.81 36.18
CA LYS A 618 16.47 -2.48 36.54
C LYS A 618 15.44 -1.36 36.39
N LEU A 619 14.52 -1.49 35.41
CA LEU A 619 13.48 -0.52 35.08
C LEU A 619 12.38 -0.44 36.16
N LEU A 620 12.02 -1.59 36.75
CA LEU A 620 10.90 -1.69 37.70
C LEU A 620 11.32 -1.45 39.15
N GLY A 621 12.59 -1.11 39.42
CA GLY A 621 13.08 -0.77 40.75
C GLY A 621 13.11 -1.97 41.72
N ALA A 622 13.13 -3.20 41.20
CA ALA A 622 13.38 -4.38 41.99
C ALA A 622 14.86 -4.43 42.33
N SER A 623 15.26 -3.61 43.33
CA SER A 623 16.51 -3.83 44.04
C SER A 623 16.32 -4.98 45.02
N GLN A 624 17.24 -5.92 45.00
CA GLN A 624 17.48 -6.79 46.16
C GLN A 624 17.72 -5.97 47.40
#